data_4920cd73855785b4abb64f8e1cbbbca8
#
_entry.id   4920cd73855785b4abb64f8e1cbbbca8
#
_cell.length_a   1.000
_cell.length_b   1.000
_cell.length_c   1.000
_cell.angle_alpha   90.00
_cell.angle_beta   90.00
_cell.angle_gamma   90.00
#
_symmetry.space_group_name_H-M   'P 1'
#
loop_
_entity.id
_entity.type
_entity.pdbx_description
1 polymer ?
#
loop_
_entity_poly.entity_id
_entity_poly.type
_entity_poly.pdbx_seq_one_letter_code
_entity_poly.pdbx_strand_id
1 'polypeptide(L)'
;CTMFDRLPSYEWYGLEDKRGKSNTHFSLVIGYDKENYYFVDDPCMLKPDAERLPSNSTVAILKKQHLQKAFEEYCQILTVGINTDKLENADKFFKIKDAIVENYYKEKVWETDNVSIGRKALLNLLEILQDNQFFDMIVSNFYWTYLMARKRELFGRCLVEKSWKENVNNVQRIINQSCKEWEMLHSRIRAFVCGSGTAIQTKEKMIKRIEEIIEVEDRMIEAIASLHQE
;
A
#
# COMPACT_ATOMS: atom_id res chain seq x y z
N CYS A 1 -1.08 15.59 5.54
CA CYS A 1 -0.07 15.41 4.50
C CYS A 1 1.14 16.27 4.84
N THR A 2 2.31 15.74 4.78
CA THR A 2 3.57 16.41 5.14
C THR A 2 4.62 16.14 4.08
N MET A 3 5.63 16.99 4.03
CA MET A 3 6.84 16.74 3.26
C MET A 3 7.77 15.85 4.08
N PHE A 4 7.70 14.55 3.90
CA PHE A 4 8.39 13.59 4.75
C PHE A 4 9.90 13.51 4.51
N ASP A 5 10.42 14.02 3.39
CA ASP A 5 11.84 14.26 3.16
C ASP A 5 12.45 15.30 4.13
N ARG A 6 11.61 16.07 4.83
CA ARG A 6 12.00 17.01 5.88
C ARG A 6 11.85 16.48 7.31
N LEU A 7 11.37 15.26 7.46
CA LEU A 7 11.17 14.63 8.75
C LEU A 7 12.31 13.65 9.07
N PRO A 8 13.11 13.90 10.12
CA PRO A 8 14.30 13.10 10.44
C PRO A 8 14.04 11.61 10.64
N SER A 9 12.81 11.24 11.03
CA SER A 9 12.40 9.85 11.28
C SER A 9 12.15 9.04 10.01
N TYR A 10 12.15 9.65 8.83
CA TYR A 10 11.85 8.98 7.58
C TYR A 10 13.10 8.61 6.80
N GLU A 11 13.06 7.48 6.09
CA GLU A 11 14.13 7.00 5.22
C GLU A 11 14.52 8.03 4.14
N TRP A 12 13.57 8.86 3.73
CA TRP A 12 13.72 9.87 2.68
C TRP A 12 14.23 11.21 3.18
N TYR A 13 14.58 11.31 4.46
CA TYR A 13 15.08 12.56 5.04
C TYR A 13 16.33 13.08 4.31
N GLY A 14 16.23 14.31 3.82
CA GLY A 14 17.31 14.97 3.08
C GLY A 14 17.49 14.47 1.64
N LEU A 15 16.65 13.55 1.17
CA LEU A 15 16.66 13.10 -0.21
C LEU A 15 15.59 13.87 -1.00
N GLU A 16 15.94 15.02 -1.51
CA GLU A 16 15.11 15.71 -2.49
C GLU A 16 15.02 14.85 -3.77
N ASP A 17 13.83 14.73 -4.32
CA ASP A 17 13.67 14.18 -5.67
C ASP A 17 14.61 14.95 -6.60
N LYS A 18 15.29 14.24 -7.51
CA LYS A 18 16.18 14.83 -8.54
C LYS A 18 15.51 15.93 -9.36
N ARG A 19 14.21 16.06 -9.29
CA ARG A 19 13.39 17.10 -9.91
C ARG A 19 13.14 18.32 -9.01
N GLY A 20 13.73 18.38 -7.82
CA GLY A 20 13.52 19.46 -6.85
C GLY A 20 12.11 19.50 -6.25
N LYS A 21 11.34 18.40 -6.36
CA LYS A 21 10.00 18.31 -5.78
C LYS A 21 10.06 17.51 -4.49
N SER A 22 9.54 18.12 -3.44
CA SER A 22 9.37 17.47 -2.15
C SER A 22 8.28 16.38 -2.25
N ASN A 23 8.55 15.23 -1.65
CA ASN A 23 7.58 14.14 -1.61
C ASN A 23 6.59 14.36 -0.46
N THR A 24 5.31 14.35 -0.77
CA THR A 24 4.24 14.47 0.22
C THR A 24 3.73 13.09 0.64
N HIS A 25 3.39 12.96 1.92
CA HIS A 25 2.89 11.72 2.50
C HIS A 25 1.86 11.98 3.59
N PHE A 26 0.97 11.01 3.82
CA PHE A 26 -0.02 11.06 4.90
C PHE A 26 0.40 10.13 6.03
N SER A 27 0.49 10.68 7.23
CA SER A 27 0.74 9.93 8.46
C SER A 27 -0.44 10.11 9.41
N LEU A 28 -0.74 9.10 10.21
CA LEU A 28 -1.80 9.17 11.21
C LEU A 28 -1.24 9.64 12.54
N VAL A 29 -1.53 10.89 12.93
CA VAL A 29 -1.20 11.39 14.26
C VAL A 29 -2.26 10.86 15.23
N ILE A 30 -1.84 10.13 16.27
CA ILE A 30 -2.69 9.48 17.25
C ILE A 30 -2.67 10.17 18.62
N GLY A 31 -1.74 11.11 18.83
CA GLY A 31 -1.65 11.86 20.07
C GLY A 31 -0.51 12.86 20.06
N TYR A 32 -0.42 13.64 21.13
CA TYR A 32 0.67 14.59 21.34
C TYR A 32 0.86 14.90 22.83
N ASP A 33 2.06 15.35 23.18
CA ASP A 33 2.38 15.95 24.47
C ASP A 33 2.92 17.38 24.27
N LYS A 34 3.62 17.91 25.25
CA LYS A 34 4.19 19.27 25.20
C LYS A 34 5.23 19.43 24.08
N GLU A 35 6.03 18.40 23.82
CA GLU A 35 7.22 18.46 22.95
C GLU A 35 7.07 17.63 21.67
N ASN A 36 6.23 16.60 21.68
CA ASN A 36 6.18 15.57 20.64
C ASN A 36 4.78 15.38 20.07
N TYR A 37 4.75 14.85 18.84
CA TYR A 37 3.61 14.14 18.26
C TYR A 37 3.89 12.65 18.24
N TYR A 38 2.84 11.87 18.47
CA TYR A 38 2.84 10.41 18.37
C TYR A 38 2.10 10.02 17.10
N PHE A 39 2.74 9.27 16.23
CA PHE A 39 2.15 8.95 14.94
C PHE A 39 2.40 7.50 14.55
N VAL A 40 1.51 6.99 13.70
CA VAL A 40 1.62 5.67 13.08
C VAL A 40 1.77 5.87 11.57
N ASP A 41 2.72 5.14 11.01
CA ASP A 41 2.98 5.12 9.58
C ASP A 41 3.44 3.73 9.13
N ASP A 42 3.55 3.53 7.81
CA ASP A 42 4.14 2.31 7.29
C ASP A 42 5.58 2.17 7.82
N PRO A 43 5.89 1.06 8.52
CA PRO A 43 7.23 0.84 9.07
C PRO A 43 8.37 0.95 8.05
N CYS A 44 8.06 0.73 6.76
CA CYS A 44 9.05 0.80 5.69
C CYS A 44 9.37 2.23 5.23
N MET A 45 8.54 3.18 5.64
CA MET A 45 8.80 4.61 5.39
C MET A 45 9.66 5.22 6.49
N LEU A 46 9.77 4.56 7.64
CA LEU A 46 10.50 5.04 8.80
C LEU A 46 11.89 4.40 8.86
N LYS A 47 12.88 5.20 9.25
CA LYS A 47 14.22 4.68 9.52
C LYS A 47 14.17 3.59 10.60
N PRO A 48 15.06 2.59 10.53
CA PRO A 48 15.15 1.56 11.57
C PRO A 48 15.42 2.12 12.97
N ASP A 49 16.17 3.20 13.06
CA ASP A 49 16.52 3.94 14.27
C ASP A 49 15.56 5.08 14.63
N ALA A 50 14.43 5.21 13.93
CA ALA A 50 13.41 6.19 14.27
C ALA A 50 12.95 6.01 15.73
N GLU A 51 12.89 7.11 16.47
CA GLU A 51 12.44 7.09 17.87
C GLU A 51 11.01 6.58 17.96
N ARG A 52 10.77 5.62 18.87
CA ARG A 52 9.48 4.95 19.02
C ARG A 52 9.03 4.96 20.49
N LEU A 53 7.74 4.85 20.68
CA LEU A 53 7.19 4.76 22.03
C LEU A 53 7.65 3.46 22.70
N PRO A 54 8.26 3.49 23.91
CA PRO A 54 8.72 2.27 24.58
C PRO A 54 7.61 1.25 24.83
N SER A 55 6.38 1.75 25.08
CA SER A 55 5.20 0.90 25.32
C SER A 55 4.58 0.34 24.05
N ASN A 56 4.91 0.90 22.87
CA ASN A 56 4.36 0.47 21.59
C ASN A 56 5.29 0.83 20.44
N SER A 57 6.06 -0.15 19.96
CA SER A 57 7.07 0.02 18.88
C SER A 57 6.48 0.39 17.50
N THR A 58 5.15 0.31 17.33
CA THR A 58 4.50 0.75 16.08
C THR A 58 4.24 2.26 16.07
N VAL A 59 4.36 2.92 17.22
CA VAL A 59 4.14 4.35 17.36
C VAL A 59 5.47 5.07 17.33
N ALA A 60 5.69 5.86 16.31
CA ALA A 60 6.87 6.69 16.18
C ALA A 60 6.67 8.06 16.89
N ILE A 61 7.79 8.64 17.30
CA ILE A 61 7.83 9.93 17.99
C ILE A 61 8.43 10.98 17.05
N LEU A 62 7.79 12.13 16.95
CA LEU A 62 8.23 13.25 16.14
C LEU A 62 8.19 14.54 16.97
N LYS A 63 9.34 15.19 17.12
CA LYS A 63 9.40 16.49 17.79
C LYS A 63 8.61 17.55 17.05
N LYS A 64 7.82 18.35 17.76
CA LYS A 64 6.94 19.39 17.20
C LYS A 64 7.67 20.36 16.29
N GLN A 65 8.90 20.74 16.64
CA GLN A 65 9.73 21.63 15.85
C GLN A 65 10.07 21.09 14.43
N HIS A 66 10.17 19.76 14.29
CA HIS A 66 10.43 19.14 12.98
C HIS A 66 9.18 19.15 12.11
N LEU A 67 8.01 18.88 12.72
CA LEU A 67 6.75 18.91 12.00
C LEU A 67 6.43 20.32 11.47
N GLN A 68 6.73 21.35 12.25
CA GLN A 68 6.54 22.74 11.80
C GLN A 68 7.31 23.02 10.52
N LYS A 69 8.58 22.62 10.42
CA LYS A 69 9.38 22.76 9.21
C LYS A 69 8.81 22.00 8.00
N ALA A 70 8.23 20.84 8.24
CA ALA A 70 7.62 20.04 7.19
C ALA A 70 6.29 20.64 6.67
N PHE A 71 5.68 21.54 7.42
CA PHE A 71 4.45 22.24 7.03
C PHE A 71 4.66 23.58 6.34
N GLU A 72 5.87 24.13 6.33
CA GLU A 72 6.14 25.47 5.81
C GLU A 72 5.75 25.66 4.34
N GLU A 73 5.84 24.60 3.51
CA GLU A 73 5.52 24.70 2.08
C GLU A 73 4.17 24.10 1.72
N TYR A 74 3.76 23.04 2.41
CA TYR A 74 2.49 22.37 2.15
C TYR A 74 1.97 21.67 3.40
N CYS A 75 0.75 21.98 3.78
CA CYS A 75 0.05 21.30 4.86
C CYS A 75 -1.39 20.97 4.46
N GLN A 76 -1.75 19.71 4.56
CA GLN A 76 -3.14 19.27 4.50
C GLN A 76 -3.44 18.43 5.72
N ILE A 77 -4.36 18.89 6.58
CA ILE A 77 -4.83 18.15 7.75
C ILE A 77 -6.22 17.62 7.43
N LEU A 78 -6.37 16.29 7.51
CA LEU A 78 -7.65 15.62 7.45
C LEU A 78 -8.00 15.16 8.85
N THR A 79 -9.14 15.63 9.38
CA THR A 79 -9.68 15.12 10.63
C THR A 79 -10.70 14.04 10.31
N VAL A 80 -10.45 12.83 10.78
CA VAL A 80 -11.36 11.69 10.63
C VAL A 80 -12.07 11.47 11.94
N GLY A 81 -13.36 11.74 11.98
CA GLY A 81 -14.24 11.38 13.11
C GLY A 81 -14.66 9.91 12.97
N ILE A 82 -14.29 9.07 13.94
CA ILE A 82 -14.77 7.70 14.02
C ILE A 82 -16.01 7.69 14.91
N ASN A 83 -17.17 7.41 14.32
CA ASN A 83 -18.38 7.15 15.11
C ASN A 83 -18.34 5.69 15.58
N THR A 84 -17.89 5.50 16.83
CA THR A 84 -17.72 4.17 17.44
C THR A 84 -19.04 3.50 17.81
N ASP A 85 -20.13 4.24 17.90
CA ASP A 85 -21.41 3.76 18.47
C ASP A 85 -22.24 2.90 17.50
N LYS A 86 -21.83 2.81 16.22
CA LYS A 86 -22.64 2.19 15.15
C LYS A 86 -22.04 0.95 14.48
N LEU A 87 -20.93 0.43 14.95
CA LEU A 87 -20.27 -0.67 14.23
C LEU A 87 -19.93 -1.83 15.17
N GLU A 88 -20.80 -2.84 15.22
CA GLU A 88 -20.43 -4.15 15.75
C GLU A 88 -19.31 -4.77 14.91
N ASN A 89 -18.37 -5.47 15.56
CA ASN A 89 -17.13 -5.92 14.92
C ASN A 89 -17.34 -6.90 13.74
N ALA A 90 -18.40 -7.71 13.79
CA ALA A 90 -18.76 -8.63 12.72
C ALA A 90 -19.20 -7.90 11.44
N ASP A 91 -20.08 -6.91 11.55
CA ASP A 91 -20.58 -6.14 10.40
C ASP A 91 -19.49 -5.36 9.66
N LYS A 92 -18.44 -4.95 10.36
CA LYS A 92 -17.32 -4.21 9.74
C LYS A 92 -16.57 -5.05 8.73
N PHE A 93 -16.29 -6.29 9.10
CA PHE A 93 -15.50 -7.16 8.24
C PHE A 93 -16.27 -7.54 6.97
N PHE A 94 -17.57 -7.85 7.08
CA PHE A 94 -18.39 -8.15 5.91
C PHE A 94 -18.52 -6.96 4.97
N LYS A 95 -18.71 -5.76 5.49
CA LYS A 95 -18.71 -4.54 4.68
C LYS A 95 -17.37 -4.31 3.98
N ILE A 96 -16.24 -4.60 4.66
CA ILE A 96 -14.90 -4.54 4.05
C ILE A 96 -14.76 -5.62 2.97
N LYS A 97 -15.21 -6.86 3.24
CA LYS A 97 -15.21 -7.96 2.28
C LYS A 97 -15.98 -7.57 1.02
N ASP A 98 -17.22 -7.14 1.18
CA ASP A 98 -18.08 -6.76 0.06
C ASP A 98 -17.49 -5.57 -0.72
N ALA A 99 -16.96 -4.58 -0.03
CA ALA A 99 -16.27 -3.46 -0.66
C ALA A 99 -15.00 -3.88 -1.43
N ILE A 100 -14.24 -4.86 -0.93
CA ILE A 100 -13.07 -5.40 -1.63
C ILE A 100 -13.50 -6.09 -2.92
N VAL A 101 -14.52 -6.96 -2.84
CA VAL A 101 -15.05 -7.70 -3.99
C VAL A 101 -15.64 -6.73 -5.02
N GLU A 102 -16.49 -5.81 -4.58
CA GLU A 102 -17.10 -4.80 -5.45
C GLU A 102 -16.03 -3.94 -6.14
N ASN A 103 -15.08 -3.41 -5.39
CA ASN A 103 -14.02 -2.55 -5.95
C ASN A 103 -13.09 -3.29 -6.91
N TYR A 104 -12.90 -4.60 -6.74
CA TYR A 104 -12.08 -5.37 -7.67
C TYR A 104 -12.72 -5.48 -9.06
N TYR A 105 -14.03 -5.68 -9.13
CA TYR A 105 -14.75 -5.80 -10.39
C TYR A 105 -15.26 -4.45 -10.94
N LYS A 106 -15.15 -3.39 -10.16
CA LYS A 106 -15.59 -2.07 -10.56
C LYS A 106 -14.68 -1.51 -11.66
N GLU A 107 -15.28 -1.04 -12.74
CA GLU A 107 -14.52 -0.51 -13.88
C GLU A 107 -14.04 0.92 -13.67
N LYS A 108 -14.77 1.72 -12.89
CA LYS A 108 -14.53 3.16 -12.70
C LYS A 108 -14.72 3.57 -11.23
N VAL A 109 -13.85 4.45 -10.73
CA VAL A 109 -13.95 5.02 -9.37
C VAL A 109 -14.80 6.28 -9.36
N TRP A 110 -14.68 7.09 -10.42
CA TRP A 110 -15.39 8.33 -10.64
C TRP A 110 -15.88 8.42 -12.09
N GLU A 111 -16.73 9.39 -12.38
CA GLU A 111 -17.21 9.66 -13.73
C GLU A 111 -16.09 10.07 -14.72
N THR A 112 -14.89 10.36 -14.23
CA THR A 112 -13.73 10.66 -15.06
C THR A 112 -13.09 9.37 -15.59
N ASP A 113 -12.96 9.26 -16.89
CA ASP A 113 -12.46 8.07 -17.61
C ASP A 113 -10.99 7.68 -17.35
N ASN A 114 -10.28 8.47 -16.53
CA ASN A 114 -8.81 8.39 -16.39
C ASN A 114 -8.30 7.57 -15.20
N VAL A 115 -9.19 7.07 -14.33
CA VAL A 115 -8.78 6.30 -13.15
C VAL A 115 -9.48 4.94 -13.14
N SER A 116 -8.71 3.89 -13.29
CA SER A 116 -9.17 2.51 -13.16
C SER A 116 -8.73 1.91 -11.82
N ILE A 117 -9.52 0.99 -11.28
CA ILE A 117 -9.22 0.26 -10.05
C ILE A 117 -9.35 -1.25 -10.26
N GLY A 118 -8.93 -2.00 -9.25
CA GLY A 118 -9.10 -3.45 -9.20
C GLY A 118 -8.50 -4.15 -10.43
N ARG A 119 -9.26 -5.09 -10.98
CA ARG A 119 -8.87 -5.89 -12.15
C ARG A 119 -8.58 -5.03 -13.38
N LYS A 120 -9.39 -4.01 -13.62
CA LYS A 120 -9.22 -3.09 -14.76
C LYS A 120 -7.90 -2.32 -14.69
N ALA A 121 -7.46 -1.93 -13.50
CA ALA A 121 -6.16 -1.27 -13.33
C ALA A 121 -4.99 -2.20 -13.69
N LEU A 122 -5.08 -3.49 -13.35
CA LEU A 122 -4.07 -4.49 -13.72
C LEU A 122 -4.01 -4.72 -15.23
N LEU A 123 -5.16 -4.80 -15.89
CA LEU A 123 -5.25 -4.92 -17.35
C LEU A 123 -4.66 -3.68 -18.07
N ASN A 124 -5.02 -2.49 -17.60
CA ASN A 124 -4.47 -1.25 -18.14
C ASN A 124 -2.95 -1.17 -17.92
N LEU A 125 -2.44 -1.69 -16.80
CA LEU A 125 -1.00 -1.77 -16.56
C LEU A 125 -0.29 -2.66 -17.58
N LEU A 126 -0.91 -3.79 -17.99
CA LEU A 126 -0.37 -4.63 -19.05
C LEU A 126 -0.32 -3.90 -20.40
N GLU A 127 -1.37 -3.17 -20.76
CA GLU A 127 -1.42 -2.36 -21.97
C GLU A 127 -0.34 -1.28 -21.98
N ILE A 128 -0.20 -0.55 -20.87
CA ILE A 128 0.81 0.51 -20.71
C ILE A 128 2.23 -0.05 -20.77
N LEU A 129 2.47 -1.25 -20.22
CA LEU A 129 3.78 -1.91 -20.30
C LEU A 129 4.16 -2.34 -21.71
N GLN A 130 3.21 -2.51 -22.61
CA GLN A 130 3.53 -2.78 -24.02
C GLN A 130 4.15 -1.56 -24.71
N ASP A 131 3.83 -0.35 -24.26
CA ASP A 131 4.42 0.89 -24.73
C ASP A 131 5.76 1.18 -24.01
N ASN A 132 6.83 1.32 -24.79
CA ASN A 132 8.17 1.54 -24.24
C ASN A 132 8.32 2.89 -23.54
N GLN A 133 7.57 3.93 -23.93
CA GLN A 133 7.71 5.24 -23.31
C GLN A 133 7.21 5.30 -21.85
N PHE A 134 6.36 4.36 -21.44
CA PHE A 134 5.86 4.29 -20.05
C PHE A 134 6.69 3.35 -19.17
N PHE A 135 7.55 2.51 -19.72
CA PHE A 135 8.34 1.55 -18.97
C PHE A 135 9.20 2.23 -17.90
N ASP A 136 9.94 3.29 -18.26
CA ASP A 136 10.82 4.01 -17.34
C ASP A 136 10.02 4.68 -16.21
N MET A 137 8.82 5.20 -16.51
CA MET A 137 7.94 5.80 -15.51
C MET A 137 7.46 4.74 -14.51
N ILE A 138 7.07 3.55 -14.96
CA ILE A 138 6.61 2.46 -14.11
C ILE A 138 7.75 1.97 -13.23
N VAL A 139 8.94 1.80 -13.80
CA VAL A 139 10.12 1.32 -13.08
C VAL A 139 10.61 2.35 -12.06
N SER A 140 10.60 3.64 -12.37
CA SER A 140 11.03 4.68 -11.43
C SER A 140 10.07 4.87 -10.24
N ASN A 141 8.85 4.39 -10.34
CA ASN A 141 7.84 4.47 -9.28
C ASN A 141 7.47 3.10 -8.71
N PHE A 142 8.34 2.12 -8.73
CA PHE A 142 8.05 0.72 -8.42
C PHE A 142 7.66 0.41 -6.96
N TYR A 143 7.77 1.37 -6.07
CA TYR A 143 7.41 1.20 -4.65
C TYR A 143 5.96 0.74 -4.45
N TRP A 144 5.04 1.07 -5.33
CA TRP A 144 3.65 0.61 -5.27
C TRP A 144 3.52 -0.93 -5.30
N THR A 145 4.43 -1.66 -5.95
CA THR A 145 4.42 -3.13 -5.98
C THR A 145 4.66 -3.71 -4.59
N TYR A 146 5.57 -3.10 -3.83
CA TYR A 146 5.80 -3.45 -2.44
C TYR A 146 4.57 -3.17 -1.56
N LEU A 147 3.94 -2.00 -1.73
CA LEU A 147 2.71 -1.67 -1.01
C LEU A 147 1.58 -2.67 -1.28
N MET A 148 1.48 -3.17 -2.51
CA MET A 148 0.48 -4.19 -2.86
C MET A 148 0.75 -5.50 -2.13
N ALA A 149 1.99 -5.97 -2.06
CA ALA A 149 2.37 -7.15 -1.28
C ALA A 149 2.00 -6.97 0.21
N ARG A 150 2.38 -5.84 0.80
CA ARG A 150 2.09 -5.57 2.24
C ARG A 150 0.60 -5.47 2.54
N LYS A 151 -0.20 -4.87 1.67
CA LYS A 151 -1.66 -4.83 1.83
C LYS A 151 -2.28 -6.24 1.80
N ARG A 152 -1.78 -7.16 0.96
CA ARG A 152 -2.22 -8.56 0.95
C ARG A 152 -1.84 -9.28 2.23
N GLU A 153 -0.61 -9.10 2.69
CA GLU A 153 -0.15 -9.68 3.96
C GLU A 153 -1.01 -9.23 5.15
N LEU A 154 -1.24 -7.91 5.29
CA LEU A 154 -2.05 -7.34 6.35
C LEU A 154 -3.49 -7.86 6.30
N PHE A 155 -4.09 -7.91 5.13
CA PHE A 155 -5.43 -8.45 4.94
C PHE A 155 -5.50 -9.94 5.36
N GLY A 156 -4.51 -10.72 4.95
CA GLY A 156 -4.41 -12.13 5.35
C GLY A 156 -4.32 -12.32 6.86
N ARG A 157 -3.56 -11.47 7.56
CA ARG A 157 -3.48 -11.50 9.03
C ARG A 157 -4.83 -11.18 9.67
N CYS A 158 -5.52 -10.13 9.19
CA CYS A 158 -6.85 -9.78 9.70
C CYS A 158 -7.89 -10.90 9.52
N LEU A 159 -7.76 -11.70 8.45
CA LEU A 159 -8.64 -12.86 8.24
C LEU A 159 -8.46 -13.93 9.30
N VAL A 160 -7.24 -14.24 9.70
CA VAL A 160 -6.94 -15.30 10.67
C VAL A 160 -7.47 -14.96 12.06
N GLU A 161 -7.57 -13.68 12.40
CA GLU A 161 -8.06 -13.22 13.71
C GLU A 161 -9.57 -13.36 13.89
N LYS A 162 -10.31 -13.74 12.84
CA LYS A 162 -11.79 -13.87 12.88
C LYS A 162 -12.20 -15.33 12.81
N SER A 163 -13.27 -15.65 13.53
CA SER A 163 -13.92 -16.98 13.45
C SER A 163 -14.75 -17.10 12.19
N TRP A 164 -14.37 -18.00 11.30
CA TRP A 164 -15.07 -18.30 10.05
C TRP A 164 -15.53 -19.76 10.04
N LYS A 165 -16.68 -20.01 9.45
CA LYS A 165 -17.20 -21.40 9.35
C LYS A 165 -16.35 -22.32 8.49
N GLU A 166 -15.90 -21.83 7.34
CA GLU A 166 -15.28 -22.70 6.33
C GLU A 166 -14.16 -22.00 5.55
N ASN A 167 -13.19 -22.80 5.08
CA ASN A 167 -12.21 -22.44 4.04
C ASN A 167 -11.21 -21.28 4.32
N VAL A 168 -11.13 -20.75 5.51
CA VAL A 168 -10.15 -19.67 5.83
C VAL A 168 -8.73 -20.05 5.43
N ASN A 169 -8.33 -21.29 5.69
CA ASN A 169 -6.99 -21.77 5.35
C ASN A 169 -6.74 -21.74 3.85
N ASN A 170 -7.75 -22.04 3.01
CA ASN A 170 -7.61 -21.95 1.57
C ASN A 170 -7.50 -20.49 1.11
N VAL A 171 -8.36 -19.61 1.63
CA VAL A 171 -8.29 -18.16 1.33
C VAL A 171 -6.96 -17.59 1.76
N GLN A 172 -6.48 -17.91 2.97
CA GLN A 172 -5.18 -17.49 3.47
C GLN A 172 -4.02 -17.95 2.56
N ARG A 173 -4.09 -19.21 2.07
CA ARG A 173 -3.09 -19.72 1.13
C ARG A 173 -3.05 -18.92 -0.17
N ILE A 174 -4.22 -18.56 -0.72
CA ILE A 174 -4.31 -17.78 -1.97
C ILE A 174 -3.82 -16.34 -1.73
N ILE A 175 -4.16 -15.72 -0.61
CA ILE A 175 -3.66 -14.40 -0.23
C ILE A 175 -2.13 -14.41 -0.11
N ASN A 176 -1.56 -15.42 0.55
CA ASN A 176 -0.12 -15.56 0.67
C ASN A 176 0.55 -15.76 -0.71
N GLN A 177 -0.12 -16.46 -1.62
CA GLN A 177 0.34 -16.59 -2.99
C GLN A 177 0.33 -15.23 -3.71
N SER A 178 -0.75 -14.45 -3.61
CA SER A 178 -0.81 -13.10 -4.18
C SER A 178 0.30 -12.21 -3.61
N CYS A 179 0.49 -12.20 -2.29
CA CYS A 179 1.57 -11.46 -1.65
C CYS A 179 2.93 -11.80 -2.28
N LYS A 180 3.23 -13.10 -2.42
CA LYS A 180 4.48 -13.59 -3.00
C LYS A 180 4.68 -13.16 -4.48
N GLU A 181 3.61 -13.16 -5.28
CA GLU A 181 3.70 -12.71 -6.68
C GLU A 181 4.05 -11.21 -6.76
N TRP A 182 3.43 -10.38 -5.92
CA TRP A 182 3.76 -8.96 -5.82
C TRP A 182 5.20 -8.71 -5.33
N GLU A 183 5.68 -9.48 -4.35
CA GLU A 183 7.08 -9.41 -3.88
C GLU A 183 8.07 -9.80 -4.97
N MET A 184 7.76 -10.82 -5.76
CA MET A 184 8.61 -11.23 -6.88
C MET A 184 8.64 -10.18 -7.99
N LEU A 185 7.53 -9.51 -8.29
CA LEU A 185 7.50 -8.37 -9.21
C LEU A 185 8.36 -7.23 -8.67
N HIS A 186 8.18 -6.86 -7.40
CA HIS A 186 8.98 -5.83 -6.74
C HIS A 186 10.47 -6.12 -6.81
N SER A 187 10.88 -7.32 -6.42
CA SER A 187 12.29 -7.73 -6.41
C SER A 187 12.91 -7.69 -7.81
N ARG A 188 12.14 -8.03 -8.83
CA ARG A 188 12.60 -7.99 -10.23
C ARG A 188 12.83 -6.57 -10.71
N ILE A 189 11.89 -5.66 -10.45
CA ILE A 189 12.04 -4.25 -10.84
C ILE A 189 13.21 -3.64 -10.08
N ARG A 190 13.34 -3.92 -8.79
CA ARG A 190 14.47 -3.46 -7.98
C ARG A 190 15.80 -3.95 -8.52
N ALA A 191 15.91 -5.22 -8.90
CA ALA A 191 17.14 -5.77 -9.50
C ALA A 191 17.52 -5.03 -10.78
N PHE A 192 16.54 -4.71 -11.64
CA PHE A 192 16.78 -3.91 -12.84
C PHE A 192 17.25 -2.49 -12.53
N VAL A 193 16.58 -1.80 -11.59
CA VAL A 193 16.97 -0.45 -11.14
C VAL A 193 18.40 -0.45 -10.57
N CYS A 194 18.81 -1.54 -9.92
CA CYS A 194 20.18 -1.73 -9.43
C CYS A 194 21.18 -2.20 -10.52
N GLY A 195 20.80 -2.16 -11.78
CA GLY A 195 21.69 -2.47 -12.91
C GLY A 195 21.73 -3.94 -13.35
N SER A 196 20.77 -4.76 -12.93
CA SER A 196 20.70 -6.18 -13.33
C SER A 196 19.76 -6.40 -14.50
N GLY A 197 20.29 -6.90 -15.62
CA GLY A 197 19.51 -7.27 -16.81
C GLY A 197 19.28 -6.11 -17.79
N THR A 198 18.62 -6.41 -18.89
CA THR A 198 18.25 -5.43 -19.92
C THR A 198 16.79 -4.98 -19.75
N ALA A 199 16.44 -3.80 -20.28
CA ALA A 199 15.09 -3.27 -20.25
C ALA A 199 14.10 -4.24 -20.94
N ILE A 200 14.46 -4.80 -22.10
CA ILE A 200 13.60 -5.73 -22.85
C ILE A 200 13.30 -6.97 -22.02
N GLN A 201 14.32 -7.65 -21.50
CA GLN A 201 14.14 -8.86 -20.70
C GLN A 201 13.36 -8.58 -19.40
N THR A 202 13.56 -7.42 -18.80
CA THR A 202 12.85 -7.04 -17.58
C THR A 202 11.38 -6.77 -17.88
N LYS A 203 11.08 -6.08 -18.97
CA LYS A 203 9.73 -5.80 -19.44
C LYS A 203 8.94 -7.08 -19.70
N GLU A 204 9.50 -8.03 -20.48
CA GLU A 204 8.88 -9.32 -20.78
C GLU A 204 8.55 -10.09 -19.50
N LYS A 205 9.50 -10.12 -18.56
CA LYS A 205 9.32 -10.79 -17.27
C LYS A 205 8.31 -10.08 -16.36
N MET A 206 8.19 -8.76 -16.45
CA MET A 206 7.18 -7.98 -15.74
C MET A 206 5.79 -8.28 -16.30
N ILE A 207 5.61 -8.27 -17.60
CA ILE A 207 4.34 -8.60 -18.27
C ILE A 207 3.86 -9.97 -17.79
N LYS A 208 4.70 -11.00 -17.96
CA LYS A 208 4.37 -12.35 -17.50
C LYS A 208 3.99 -12.40 -16.02
N ARG A 209 4.71 -11.67 -15.16
CA ARG A 209 4.42 -11.65 -13.72
C ARG A 209 3.10 -10.97 -13.41
N ILE A 210 2.74 -9.91 -14.12
CA ILE A 210 1.45 -9.23 -13.94
C ILE A 210 0.29 -10.12 -14.41
N GLU A 211 0.46 -10.90 -15.47
CA GLU A 211 -0.51 -11.91 -15.89
C GLU A 211 -0.74 -12.95 -14.76
N GLU A 212 0.32 -13.48 -14.18
CA GLU A 212 0.26 -14.40 -13.04
C GLU A 212 -0.40 -13.76 -11.80
N ILE A 213 -0.14 -12.46 -11.57
CA ILE A 213 -0.80 -11.70 -10.49
C ILE A 213 -2.31 -11.60 -10.75
N ILE A 214 -2.74 -11.27 -11.97
CA ILE A 214 -4.15 -11.18 -12.32
C ILE A 214 -4.86 -12.50 -12.03
N GLU A 215 -4.30 -13.63 -12.45
CA GLU A 215 -4.87 -14.95 -12.21
C GLU A 215 -5.00 -15.29 -10.71
N VAL A 216 -4.00 -14.91 -9.91
CA VAL A 216 -4.03 -15.16 -8.46
C VAL A 216 -5.00 -14.21 -7.77
N GLU A 217 -5.05 -12.94 -8.17
CA GLU A 217 -5.99 -11.96 -7.62
C GLU A 217 -7.44 -12.33 -7.97
N ASP A 218 -7.73 -12.78 -9.20
CA ASP A 218 -9.06 -13.27 -9.59
C ASP A 218 -9.50 -14.41 -8.64
N ARG A 219 -8.66 -15.43 -8.44
CA ARG A 219 -8.93 -16.54 -7.50
C ARG A 219 -9.06 -16.09 -6.05
N MET A 220 -8.26 -15.12 -5.65
CA MET A 220 -8.32 -14.57 -4.30
C MET A 220 -9.66 -13.88 -4.03
N ILE A 221 -10.12 -13.07 -4.97
CA ILE A 221 -11.41 -12.38 -4.85
C ILE A 221 -12.59 -13.35 -4.86
N GLU A 222 -12.57 -14.37 -5.70
CA GLU A 222 -13.57 -15.43 -5.71
C GLU A 222 -13.61 -16.16 -4.35
N ALA A 223 -12.45 -16.51 -3.81
CA ALA A 223 -12.34 -17.16 -2.52
C ALA A 223 -12.81 -16.24 -1.37
N ILE A 224 -12.51 -14.94 -1.40
CA ILE A 224 -13.00 -13.97 -0.42
C ILE A 224 -14.52 -13.81 -0.53
N ALA A 225 -15.05 -13.74 -1.74
CA ALA A 225 -16.50 -13.63 -1.97
C ALA A 225 -17.28 -14.82 -1.39
N SER A 226 -16.68 -16.00 -1.39
CA SER A 226 -17.29 -17.23 -0.86
C SER A 226 -17.28 -17.33 0.68
N LEU A 227 -16.62 -16.42 1.39
CA LEU A 227 -16.62 -16.44 2.86
C LEU A 227 -17.97 -16.01 3.42
N HIS A 228 -18.52 -16.84 4.29
CA HIS A 228 -19.77 -16.59 5.00
C HIS A 228 -19.53 -16.51 6.51
N GLN A 229 -20.40 -15.75 7.19
CA GLN A 229 -20.40 -15.66 8.65
C GLN A 229 -21.03 -16.93 9.27
N GLU A 230 -20.52 -17.34 10.45
CA GLU A 230 -21.18 -18.34 11.30
C GLU A 230 -22.47 -17.82 11.91
#